data_79457cf15496929ef2834e777afdbd1b
#
_entry.id   79457cf15496929ef2834e777afdbd1b
#
_cell.length_a   1.000
_cell.length_b   1.000
_cell.length_c   1.000
_cell.angle_alpha   90.00
_cell.angle_beta   90.00
_cell.angle_gamma   90.00
#
_symmetry.space_group_name_H-M   'P 1'
#
loop_
_entity.id
_entity.type
_entity.pdbx_description
1 polymer ?
#
loop_
_entity_poly.entity_id
_entity_poly.type
_entity_poly.pdbx_seq_one_letter_code
_entity_poly.pdbx_strand_id
1 'polypeptide(L)'
;MPSPLLEGHGLPCFEQITPDLVQQDIPVLLAQLEQQFTELETTLQSRLDSGASISWEEVMQPMQRIGERLRWSWGVISHLNGVCNSPELREAHAAQQPEVVRLGNRLGQSKVLHQVLCRLQDEPSEPLSATRQRILDSELLSMQQRGVGLDGEHQIAFNQASERLAALSTSFGNHVLDATQQWTLKLTNPEQVQGLPKRALEALAAAARDSGDAEASADEGPWLVGLDMPRYIPVLTHADDRSLRELSLIHI
;
A
#
# COMPACT_ATOMS: atom_id res chain seq x y z
N MET A 1 -6.43 -25.70 -2.25
CA MET A 1 -6.81 -24.58 -3.14
C MET A 1 -5.53 -23.77 -3.40
N PRO A 2 -5.34 -23.19 -4.56
CA PRO A 2 -4.21 -22.30 -4.75
C PRO A 2 -4.31 -21.13 -3.76
N SER A 3 -3.17 -20.60 -3.32
CA SER A 3 -3.14 -19.51 -2.36
C SER A 3 -3.62 -18.20 -2.97
N PRO A 4 -4.49 -17.45 -2.29
CA PRO A 4 -5.00 -16.17 -2.79
C PRO A 4 -3.88 -15.16 -3.09
N LEU A 5 -2.76 -15.16 -2.35
CA LEU A 5 -1.62 -14.28 -2.61
C LEU A 5 -0.83 -14.68 -3.87
N LEU A 6 -0.79 -15.96 -4.20
CA LEU A 6 -0.12 -16.45 -5.41
C LEU A 6 -0.97 -16.25 -6.66
N GLU A 7 -2.29 -16.32 -6.55
CA GLU A 7 -3.20 -16.01 -7.67
C GLU A 7 -3.16 -14.53 -8.03
N GLY A 8 -3.22 -13.65 -7.04
CA GLY A 8 -3.01 -12.20 -7.19
C GLY A 8 -4.02 -11.50 -8.10
N HIS A 9 -5.30 -11.89 -8.05
CA HIS A 9 -6.36 -11.28 -8.84
C HIS A 9 -7.76 -11.43 -8.18
N GLY A 10 -8.73 -10.70 -8.69
CA GLY A 10 -10.12 -10.76 -8.23
C GLY A 10 -10.35 -9.97 -6.92
N LEU A 11 -11.44 -10.30 -6.21
CA LEU A 11 -11.73 -9.71 -4.91
C LEU A 11 -10.90 -10.40 -3.83
N PRO A 12 -10.23 -9.64 -2.94
CA PRO A 12 -9.43 -10.24 -1.86
C PRO A 12 -10.29 -11.00 -0.86
N CYS A 13 -9.88 -12.23 -0.57
CA CYS A 13 -10.44 -13.02 0.53
C CYS A 13 -9.67 -12.68 1.82
N PHE A 14 -9.93 -11.52 2.42
CA PHE A 14 -9.16 -10.98 3.55
C PHE A 14 -9.03 -11.97 4.71
N GLU A 15 -10.08 -12.74 4.99
CA GLU A 15 -10.10 -13.74 6.08
C GLU A 15 -9.08 -14.88 5.89
N GLN A 16 -8.62 -15.09 4.65
CA GLN A 16 -7.63 -16.12 4.32
C GLN A 16 -6.18 -15.59 4.36
N ILE A 17 -5.99 -14.28 4.45
CA ILE A 17 -4.68 -13.65 4.45
C ILE A 17 -4.15 -13.59 5.89
N THR A 18 -3.35 -14.58 6.25
CA THR A 18 -2.72 -14.68 7.58
C THR A 18 -1.25 -14.27 7.53
N PRO A 19 -0.63 -13.87 8.67
CA PRO A 19 0.81 -13.59 8.74
C PRO A 19 1.68 -14.74 8.22
N ASP A 20 1.33 -15.99 8.53
CA ASP A 20 2.04 -17.18 8.05
C ASP A 20 1.97 -17.30 6.53
N LEU A 21 0.79 -17.03 5.95
CA LEU A 21 0.62 -17.06 4.50
C LEU A 21 1.47 -15.96 3.82
N VAL A 22 1.57 -14.78 4.42
CA VAL A 22 2.43 -13.70 3.92
C VAL A 22 3.90 -14.16 3.88
N GLN A 23 4.39 -14.78 4.96
CA GLN A 23 5.76 -15.27 5.04
C GLN A 23 6.05 -16.41 4.04
N GLN A 24 5.09 -17.27 3.77
CA GLN A 24 5.25 -18.41 2.88
C GLN A 24 5.13 -18.02 1.40
N ASP A 25 4.14 -17.23 1.05
CA ASP A 25 3.75 -17.01 -0.34
C ASP A 25 4.49 -15.85 -1.00
N ILE A 26 4.79 -14.77 -0.26
CA ILE A 26 5.44 -13.63 -0.89
C ILE A 26 6.81 -13.96 -1.47
N PRO A 27 7.70 -14.71 -0.80
CA PRO A 27 8.96 -15.14 -1.41
C PRO A 27 8.75 -15.97 -2.69
N VAL A 28 7.75 -16.85 -2.71
CA VAL A 28 7.41 -17.67 -3.88
C VAL A 28 6.88 -16.79 -5.02
N LEU A 29 5.99 -15.85 -4.72
CA LEU A 29 5.47 -14.89 -5.69
C LEU A 29 6.60 -14.07 -6.31
N LEU A 30 7.47 -13.50 -5.48
CA LEU A 30 8.60 -12.66 -5.93
C LEU A 30 9.53 -13.45 -6.85
N ALA A 31 9.87 -14.70 -6.50
CA ALA A 31 10.70 -15.57 -7.34
C ALA A 31 10.02 -15.89 -8.70
N GLN A 32 8.71 -16.14 -8.71
CA GLN A 32 7.96 -16.36 -9.94
C GLN A 32 7.95 -15.10 -10.85
N LEU A 33 7.74 -13.92 -10.25
CA LEU A 33 7.70 -12.67 -10.99
C LEU A 33 9.09 -12.29 -11.53
N GLU A 34 10.14 -12.50 -10.75
CA GLU A 34 11.53 -12.31 -11.19
C GLU A 34 11.89 -13.23 -12.38
N GLN A 35 11.50 -14.49 -12.30
CA GLN A 35 11.69 -15.43 -13.41
C GLN A 35 10.93 -14.97 -14.67
N GLN A 36 9.66 -14.66 -14.55
CA GLN A 36 8.83 -14.18 -15.68
C GLN A 36 9.42 -12.91 -16.30
N PHE A 37 9.94 -12.01 -15.47
CA PHE A 37 10.57 -10.79 -15.97
C PHE A 37 11.89 -11.07 -16.69
N THR A 38 12.71 -11.99 -16.17
CA THR A 38 13.96 -12.40 -16.82
C THR A 38 13.73 -13.07 -18.18
N GLU A 39 12.69 -13.91 -18.28
CA GLU A 39 12.27 -14.51 -19.55
C GLU A 39 11.79 -13.45 -20.56
N LEU A 40 11.04 -12.45 -20.08
CA LEU A 40 10.62 -11.32 -20.90
C LEU A 40 11.82 -10.53 -21.39
N GLU A 41 12.77 -10.15 -20.51
CA GLU A 41 13.98 -9.42 -20.91
C GLU A 41 14.80 -10.19 -21.94
N THR A 42 14.97 -11.51 -21.76
CA THR A 42 15.69 -12.36 -22.71
C THR A 42 15.04 -12.34 -24.09
N THR A 43 13.72 -12.42 -24.13
CA THR A 43 12.94 -12.34 -25.36
C THR A 43 13.08 -10.98 -26.03
N LEU A 44 12.95 -9.91 -25.26
CA LEU A 44 13.06 -8.54 -25.75
C LEU A 44 14.48 -8.19 -26.22
N GLN A 45 15.51 -8.68 -25.52
CA GLN A 45 16.89 -8.51 -25.96
C GLN A 45 17.14 -9.19 -27.31
N SER A 46 16.65 -10.40 -27.51
CA SER A 46 16.73 -11.10 -28.80
C SER A 46 16.04 -10.33 -29.94
N ARG A 47 14.91 -9.66 -29.65
CA ARG A 47 14.25 -8.78 -30.61
C ARG A 47 15.09 -7.53 -30.96
N LEU A 48 15.72 -6.93 -29.96
CA LEU A 48 16.64 -5.80 -30.17
C LEU A 48 17.82 -6.23 -31.04
N ASP A 49 18.46 -7.34 -30.73
CA ASP A 49 19.65 -7.84 -31.41
C ASP A 49 19.37 -8.23 -32.88
N SER A 50 18.20 -8.81 -33.13
CA SER A 50 17.78 -9.19 -34.51
C SER A 50 17.24 -8.04 -35.34
N GLY A 51 17.01 -6.86 -34.75
CA GLY A 51 16.35 -5.76 -35.41
C GLY A 51 14.86 -6.02 -35.76
N ALA A 52 14.27 -7.08 -35.20
CA ALA A 52 12.87 -7.41 -35.43
C ALA A 52 11.93 -6.32 -34.90
N SER A 53 10.77 -6.15 -35.53
CA SER A 53 9.74 -5.25 -35.02
C SER A 53 9.23 -5.70 -33.67
N ILE A 54 8.87 -4.74 -32.82
CA ILE A 54 8.35 -4.98 -31.46
C ILE A 54 6.93 -4.42 -31.41
N SER A 55 5.97 -5.25 -31.00
CA SER A 55 4.59 -4.82 -30.84
C SER A 55 4.30 -4.35 -29.41
N TRP A 56 3.26 -3.54 -29.28
CA TRP A 56 2.74 -3.11 -27.97
C TRP A 56 2.37 -4.30 -27.07
N GLU A 57 1.72 -5.30 -27.62
CA GLU A 57 1.23 -6.47 -26.90
C GLU A 57 2.36 -7.34 -26.37
N GLU A 58 3.47 -7.48 -27.12
CA GLU A 58 4.64 -8.26 -26.70
C GLU A 58 5.36 -7.67 -25.48
N VAL A 59 5.24 -6.36 -25.27
CA VAL A 59 5.90 -5.65 -24.17
C VAL A 59 4.94 -5.37 -23.01
N MET A 60 3.85 -4.66 -23.32
CA MET A 60 3.00 -4.09 -22.28
C MET A 60 2.14 -5.12 -21.55
N GLN A 61 1.64 -6.15 -22.22
CA GLN A 61 0.84 -7.17 -21.56
C GLN A 61 1.62 -8.00 -20.53
N PRO A 62 2.81 -8.54 -20.82
CA PRO A 62 3.60 -9.22 -19.81
C PRO A 62 3.98 -8.32 -18.63
N MET A 63 4.40 -7.07 -18.92
CA MET A 63 4.71 -6.10 -17.87
C MET A 63 3.53 -5.83 -16.95
N GLN A 64 2.35 -5.60 -17.52
CA GLN A 64 1.13 -5.37 -16.76
C GLN A 64 0.79 -6.57 -15.87
N ARG A 65 0.88 -7.80 -16.39
CA ARG A 65 0.60 -9.02 -15.59
C ARG A 65 1.55 -9.15 -14.41
N ILE A 66 2.85 -8.92 -14.62
CA ILE A 66 3.85 -8.97 -13.55
C ILE A 66 3.56 -7.90 -12.50
N GLY A 67 3.38 -6.66 -12.94
CA GLY A 67 3.13 -5.51 -12.06
C GLY A 67 1.79 -5.62 -11.33
N GLU A 68 0.73 -6.13 -11.97
CA GLU A 68 -0.58 -6.29 -11.38
C GLU A 68 -0.60 -7.35 -10.28
N ARG A 69 0.01 -8.51 -10.52
CA ARG A 69 0.13 -9.56 -9.50
C ARG A 69 0.86 -9.07 -8.25
N LEU A 70 1.99 -8.38 -8.42
CA LEU A 70 2.73 -7.82 -7.30
C LEU A 70 1.90 -6.77 -6.56
N ARG A 71 1.30 -5.84 -7.30
CA ARG A 71 0.49 -4.76 -6.73
C ARG A 71 -0.71 -5.28 -5.98
N TRP A 72 -1.39 -6.29 -6.52
CA TRP A 72 -2.54 -6.89 -5.86
C TRP A 72 -2.13 -7.55 -4.55
N SER A 73 -1.17 -8.48 -4.59
CA SER A 73 -0.80 -9.27 -3.41
C SER A 73 -0.18 -8.40 -2.32
N TRP A 74 0.78 -7.55 -2.67
CA TRP A 74 1.39 -6.64 -1.70
C TRP A 74 0.44 -5.53 -1.22
N GLY A 75 -0.44 -5.06 -2.10
CA GLY A 75 -1.47 -4.07 -1.76
C GLY A 75 -2.46 -4.58 -0.73
N VAL A 76 -2.91 -5.83 -0.85
CA VAL A 76 -3.80 -6.47 0.14
C VAL A 76 -3.12 -6.57 1.51
N ILE A 77 -1.86 -7.02 1.56
CA ILE A 77 -1.09 -7.13 2.81
C ILE A 77 -0.88 -5.76 3.44
N SER A 78 -0.47 -4.77 2.64
CA SER A 78 -0.26 -3.40 3.13
C SER A 78 -1.56 -2.77 3.62
N HIS A 79 -2.69 -3.05 2.97
CA HIS A 79 -4.00 -2.61 3.43
C HIS A 79 -4.34 -3.21 4.79
N LEU A 80 -4.22 -4.53 4.93
CA LEU A 80 -4.47 -5.21 6.21
C LEU A 80 -3.54 -4.69 7.32
N ASN A 81 -2.28 -4.41 7.01
CA ASN A 81 -1.35 -3.81 7.96
C ASN A 81 -1.82 -2.43 8.46
N GLY A 82 -2.59 -1.69 7.65
CA GLY A 82 -3.15 -0.40 8.03
C GLY A 82 -4.48 -0.45 8.79
N VAL A 83 -5.32 -1.48 8.55
CA VAL A 83 -6.71 -1.50 9.06
C VAL A 83 -7.03 -2.67 9.99
N CYS A 84 -6.29 -3.78 9.90
CA CYS A 84 -6.47 -4.99 10.71
C CYS A 84 -5.10 -5.43 11.27
N ASN A 85 -4.44 -4.49 11.92
CA ASN A 85 -3.05 -4.60 12.34
C ASN A 85 -2.87 -5.56 13.51
N SER A 86 -1.82 -6.40 13.44
CA SER A 86 -1.34 -7.20 14.57
C SER A 86 0.20 -7.20 14.60
N PRO A 87 0.83 -7.51 15.75
CA PRO A 87 2.29 -7.64 15.84
C PRO A 87 2.84 -8.63 14.82
N GLU A 88 2.18 -9.77 14.62
CA GLU A 88 2.57 -10.84 13.72
C GLU A 88 2.48 -10.40 12.26
N LEU A 89 1.44 -9.64 11.90
CA LEU A 89 1.30 -9.09 10.54
C LEU A 89 2.34 -8.00 10.26
N ARG A 90 2.65 -7.16 11.24
CA ARG A 90 3.74 -6.16 11.15
C ARG A 90 5.09 -6.83 10.90
N GLU A 91 5.38 -7.90 11.64
CA GLU A 91 6.62 -8.66 11.48
C GLU A 91 6.68 -9.31 10.09
N ALA A 92 5.63 -9.99 9.66
CA ALA A 92 5.55 -10.60 8.34
C ALA A 92 5.69 -9.58 7.21
N HIS A 93 5.01 -8.42 7.30
CA HIS A 93 5.14 -7.32 6.34
C HIS A 93 6.57 -6.79 6.31
N ALA A 94 7.16 -6.46 7.46
CA ALA A 94 8.50 -5.91 7.56
C ALA A 94 9.57 -6.86 7.02
N ALA A 95 9.41 -8.17 7.22
CA ALA A 95 10.32 -9.19 6.71
C ALA A 95 10.32 -9.27 5.17
N GLN A 96 9.19 -9.05 4.51
CA GLN A 96 9.06 -9.17 3.05
C GLN A 96 9.28 -7.86 2.30
N GLN A 97 9.10 -6.71 2.95
CA GLN A 97 9.15 -5.40 2.31
C GLN A 97 10.46 -5.12 1.54
N PRO A 98 11.66 -5.42 2.06
CA PRO A 98 12.90 -5.17 1.32
C PRO A 98 12.96 -5.90 -0.01
N GLU A 99 12.49 -7.15 -0.05
CA GLU A 99 12.48 -7.97 -1.26
C GLU A 99 11.48 -7.44 -2.30
N VAL A 100 10.32 -6.97 -1.84
CA VAL A 100 9.33 -6.31 -2.72
C VAL A 100 9.90 -5.03 -3.33
N VAL A 101 10.60 -4.21 -2.52
CA VAL A 101 11.27 -2.98 -2.99
C VAL A 101 12.36 -3.34 -4.00
N ARG A 102 13.16 -4.36 -3.69
CA ARG A 102 14.23 -4.83 -4.59
C ARG A 102 13.69 -5.27 -5.94
N LEU A 103 12.63 -6.08 -5.97
CA LEU A 103 11.99 -6.47 -7.23
C LEU A 103 11.43 -5.24 -7.97
N GLY A 104 10.79 -4.30 -7.27
CA GLY A 104 10.30 -3.05 -7.85
C GLY A 104 11.42 -2.23 -8.51
N ASN A 105 12.57 -2.11 -7.85
CA ASN A 105 13.76 -1.45 -8.42
C ASN A 105 14.30 -2.24 -9.62
N ARG A 106 14.39 -3.55 -9.53
CA ARG A 106 14.84 -4.43 -10.62
C ARG A 106 13.99 -4.25 -11.89
N LEU A 107 12.66 -4.20 -11.74
CA LEU A 107 11.74 -3.97 -12.85
C LEU A 107 11.92 -2.56 -13.45
N GLY A 108 11.97 -1.53 -12.59
CA GLY A 108 12.04 -0.13 -13.01
C GLY A 108 13.40 0.30 -13.58
N GLN A 109 14.47 -0.47 -13.29
CA GLN A 109 15.85 -0.17 -13.73
C GLN A 109 16.33 -1.06 -14.87
N SER A 110 15.45 -1.81 -15.52
CA SER A 110 15.81 -2.64 -16.67
C SER A 110 16.21 -1.80 -17.86
N LYS A 111 17.48 -1.87 -18.22
CA LYS A 111 18.01 -1.18 -19.42
C LYS A 111 17.44 -1.77 -20.70
N VAL A 112 17.24 -3.09 -20.75
CA VAL A 112 16.63 -3.79 -21.89
C VAL A 112 15.23 -3.27 -22.13
N LEU A 113 14.42 -3.27 -21.08
CA LEU A 113 13.04 -2.80 -21.16
C LEU A 113 12.98 -1.31 -21.58
N HIS A 114 13.80 -0.45 -20.98
CA HIS A 114 13.87 0.95 -21.33
C HIS A 114 14.20 1.14 -22.82
N GLN A 115 15.20 0.43 -23.36
CA GLN A 115 15.54 0.48 -24.78
C GLN A 115 14.39 0.04 -25.68
N VAL A 116 13.68 -1.02 -25.28
CA VAL A 116 12.50 -1.52 -26.00
C VAL A 116 11.38 -0.49 -26.01
N LEU A 117 11.09 0.15 -24.86
CA LEU A 117 10.05 1.18 -24.77
C LEU A 117 10.42 2.42 -25.60
N CYS A 118 11.69 2.86 -25.62
CA CYS A 118 12.14 3.92 -26.51
C CYS A 118 11.94 3.54 -27.98
N ARG A 119 12.34 2.32 -28.35
CA ARG A 119 12.15 1.86 -29.73
C ARG A 119 10.67 1.75 -30.12
N LEU A 120 9.81 1.30 -29.19
CA LEU A 120 8.36 1.26 -29.42
C LEU A 120 7.76 2.66 -29.59
N GLN A 121 8.36 3.68 -28.97
CA GLN A 121 7.96 5.08 -29.13
C GLN A 121 8.40 5.65 -30.48
N ASP A 122 9.66 5.39 -30.87
CA ASP A 122 10.27 5.98 -32.08
C ASP A 122 9.85 5.26 -33.35
N GLU A 123 9.74 3.92 -33.30
CA GLU A 123 9.48 3.06 -34.46
C GLU A 123 8.35 2.03 -34.13
N PRO A 124 7.13 2.47 -33.84
CA PRO A 124 6.05 1.54 -33.52
C PRO A 124 5.67 0.68 -34.71
N SER A 125 5.47 -0.62 -34.50
CA SER A 125 4.99 -1.55 -35.53
C SER A 125 3.59 -1.20 -36.07
N GLU A 126 2.80 -0.52 -35.25
CA GLU A 126 1.47 0.01 -35.57
C GLU A 126 1.34 1.43 -34.99
N PRO A 127 0.55 2.32 -35.62
CA PRO A 127 0.32 3.67 -35.11
C PRO A 127 -0.22 3.63 -33.67
N LEU A 128 0.48 4.29 -32.74
CA LEU A 128 0.03 4.39 -31.36
C LEU A 128 -1.15 5.33 -31.22
N SER A 129 -2.20 4.91 -30.53
CA SER A 129 -3.26 5.83 -30.11
C SER A 129 -2.71 6.86 -29.10
N ALA A 130 -3.38 8.00 -28.96
CA ALA A 130 -3.00 9.02 -27.99
C ALA A 130 -2.91 8.46 -26.54
N THR A 131 -3.75 7.48 -26.21
CA THR A 131 -3.71 6.80 -24.91
C THR A 131 -2.45 5.93 -24.76
N ARG A 132 -2.12 5.12 -25.78
CA ARG A 132 -0.90 4.30 -25.78
C ARG A 132 0.36 5.16 -25.71
N GLN A 133 0.39 6.27 -26.46
CA GLN A 133 1.51 7.23 -26.39
C GLN A 133 1.70 7.77 -24.97
N ARG A 134 0.60 8.23 -24.33
CA ARG A 134 0.66 8.77 -22.98
C ARG A 134 1.09 7.73 -21.93
N ILE A 135 0.67 6.47 -22.09
CA ILE A 135 1.13 5.38 -21.22
C ILE A 135 2.64 5.19 -21.37
N LEU A 136 3.14 5.17 -22.61
CA LEU A 136 4.55 4.97 -22.91
C LEU A 136 5.41 6.11 -22.36
N ASP A 137 4.99 7.36 -22.56
CA ASP A 137 5.65 8.54 -21.99
C ASP A 137 5.72 8.47 -20.45
N SER A 138 4.64 8.03 -19.81
CA SER A 138 4.57 7.86 -18.37
C SER A 138 5.50 6.74 -17.86
N GLU A 139 5.56 5.61 -18.56
CA GLU A 139 6.45 4.50 -18.19
C GLU A 139 7.93 4.88 -18.36
N LEU A 140 8.30 5.51 -19.46
CA LEU A 140 9.66 5.98 -19.69
C LEU A 140 10.09 7.00 -18.63
N LEU A 141 9.21 7.96 -18.28
CA LEU A 141 9.46 8.91 -17.21
C LEU A 141 9.61 8.20 -15.85
N SER A 142 8.74 7.24 -15.57
CA SER A 142 8.79 6.43 -14.34
C SER A 142 10.11 5.67 -14.23
N MET A 143 10.58 5.04 -15.31
CA MET A 143 11.87 4.34 -15.33
C MET A 143 13.05 5.28 -15.10
N GLN A 144 13.02 6.49 -15.70
CA GLN A 144 14.04 7.51 -15.46
C GLN A 144 14.07 7.93 -13.99
N GLN A 145 12.92 8.20 -13.39
CA GLN A 145 12.80 8.56 -11.96
C GLN A 145 13.21 7.42 -11.03
N ARG A 146 13.07 6.16 -11.46
CA ARG A 146 13.54 4.96 -10.73
C ARG A 146 15.01 4.66 -10.94
N GLY A 147 15.71 5.48 -11.72
CA GLY A 147 17.14 5.40 -11.86
C GLY A 147 17.64 4.39 -12.90
N VAL A 148 16.89 4.15 -13.98
CA VAL A 148 17.32 3.26 -15.09
C VAL A 148 18.63 3.71 -15.74
N GLY A 149 18.93 5.02 -15.70
CA GLY A 149 20.17 5.60 -16.21
C GLY A 149 21.35 5.55 -15.23
N LEU A 150 21.13 5.13 -14.00
CA LEU A 150 22.17 5.04 -13.00
C LEU A 150 23.03 3.80 -13.19
N ASP A 151 24.27 3.88 -12.75
CA ASP A 151 25.25 2.79 -12.78
C ASP A 151 26.07 2.73 -11.48
N GLY A 152 26.78 1.62 -11.28
CA GLY A 152 27.73 1.42 -10.21
C GLY A 152 27.22 1.91 -8.84
N GLU A 153 28.00 2.79 -8.20
CA GLU A 153 27.73 3.27 -6.84
C GLU A 153 26.45 4.09 -6.75
N HIS A 154 26.07 4.83 -7.78
CA HIS A 154 24.85 5.64 -7.78
C HIS A 154 23.59 4.77 -7.77
N GLN A 155 23.59 3.66 -8.52
CA GLN A 155 22.48 2.71 -8.50
C GLN A 155 22.35 2.02 -7.14
N ILE A 156 23.47 1.61 -6.54
CA ILE A 156 23.51 1.03 -5.20
C ILE A 156 22.95 2.02 -4.17
N ALA A 157 23.42 3.26 -4.19
CA ALA A 157 22.94 4.30 -3.28
C ALA A 157 21.45 4.59 -3.45
N PHE A 158 20.95 4.63 -4.69
CA PHE A 158 19.52 4.79 -4.97
C PHE A 158 18.70 3.65 -4.38
N ASN A 159 19.14 2.40 -4.59
CA ASN A 159 18.42 1.23 -4.09
C ASN A 159 18.40 1.19 -2.56
N GLN A 160 19.51 1.49 -1.90
CA GLN A 160 19.57 1.61 -0.44
C GLN A 160 18.65 2.72 0.09
N ALA A 161 18.60 3.86 -0.60
CA ALA A 161 17.71 4.96 -0.24
C ALA A 161 16.23 4.55 -0.40
N SER A 162 15.89 3.79 -1.45
CA SER A 162 14.53 3.28 -1.70
C SER A 162 14.09 2.32 -0.59
N GLU A 163 14.94 1.37 -0.21
CA GLU A 163 14.69 0.44 0.89
C GLU A 163 14.53 1.18 2.22
N ARG A 164 15.42 2.15 2.49
CA ARG A 164 15.35 2.96 3.72
C ARG A 164 14.09 3.80 3.78
N LEU A 165 13.68 4.41 2.65
CA LEU A 165 12.45 5.19 2.55
C LEU A 165 11.22 4.31 2.82
N ALA A 166 11.16 3.11 2.25
CA ALA A 166 10.08 2.17 2.48
C ALA A 166 9.97 1.78 3.96
N ALA A 167 11.09 1.43 4.59
CA ALA A 167 11.15 1.09 6.01
C ALA A 167 10.71 2.25 6.91
N LEU A 168 11.18 3.48 6.63
CA LEU A 168 10.79 4.66 7.38
C LEU A 168 9.30 5.00 7.20
N SER A 169 8.77 4.87 5.99
CA SER A 169 7.35 5.11 5.71
C SER A 169 6.45 4.12 6.47
N THR A 170 6.82 2.86 6.51
CA THR A 170 6.10 1.83 7.28
C THR A 170 6.19 2.11 8.79
N SER A 171 7.39 2.42 9.30
CA SER A 171 7.58 2.77 10.71
C SER A 171 6.76 4.00 11.10
N PHE A 172 6.76 5.04 10.27
CA PHE A 172 5.94 6.23 10.50
C PHE A 172 4.45 5.89 10.53
N GLY A 173 3.95 5.12 9.55
CA GLY A 173 2.55 4.70 9.52
C GLY A 173 2.15 3.90 10.76
N ASN A 174 3.00 2.98 11.22
CA ASN A 174 2.76 2.22 12.45
C ASN A 174 2.74 3.14 13.68
N HIS A 175 3.67 4.10 13.79
CA HIS A 175 3.66 5.06 14.91
C HIS A 175 2.41 5.94 14.91
N VAL A 176 1.94 6.40 13.74
CA VAL A 176 0.69 7.16 13.65
C VAL A 176 -0.50 6.31 14.10
N LEU A 177 -0.57 5.06 13.67
CA LEU A 177 -1.62 4.13 14.08
C LEU A 177 -1.61 3.91 15.59
N ASP A 178 -0.43 3.63 16.16
CA ASP A 178 -0.27 3.39 17.59
C ASP A 178 -0.63 4.64 18.41
N ALA A 179 -0.15 5.82 18.02
CA ALA A 179 -0.47 7.08 18.69
C ALA A 179 -1.97 7.39 18.65
N THR A 180 -2.62 7.12 17.50
CA THR A 180 -4.07 7.30 17.34
C THR A 180 -4.88 6.40 18.28
N GLN A 181 -4.38 5.20 18.57
CA GLN A 181 -5.05 4.23 19.43
C GLN A 181 -4.73 4.42 20.92
N GLN A 182 -3.57 4.99 21.26
CA GLN A 182 -3.12 5.14 22.65
C GLN A 182 -3.95 6.12 23.45
N TRP A 183 -4.37 7.23 22.85
CA TRP A 183 -5.10 8.24 23.57
C TRP A 183 -6.60 7.98 23.52
N THR A 184 -7.20 7.88 24.70
CA THR A 184 -8.66 7.80 24.87
C THR A 184 -9.10 8.59 26.08
N LEU A 185 -10.32 9.14 26.02
CA LEU A 185 -10.95 9.84 27.12
C LEU A 185 -12.34 9.26 27.39
N LYS A 186 -12.51 8.68 28.56
CA LYS A 186 -13.81 8.15 29.01
C LYS A 186 -14.65 9.27 29.63
N LEU A 187 -15.82 9.50 29.07
CA LEU A 187 -16.81 10.44 29.56
C LEU A 187 -17.97 9.67 30.23
N THR A 188 -18.37 10.12 31.42
CA THR A 188 -19.43 9.48 32.21
C THR A 188 -20.57 10.40 32.58
N ASN A 189 -20.39 11.72 32.37
CA ASN A 189 -21.43 12.71 32.64
C ASN A 189 -22.12 13.13 31.33
N PRO A 190 -23.45 13.00 31.21
CA PRO A 190 -24.21 13.42 30.02
C PRO A 190 -24.00 14.90 29.64
N GLU A 191 -23.67 15.77 30.57
CA GLU A 191 -23.36 17.18 30.27
C GLU A 191 -22.12 17.34 29.39
N GLN A 192 -21.14 16.44 29.48
CA GLN A 192 -19.89 16.47 28.70
C GLN A 192 -20.11 16.16 27.21
N VAL A 193 -21.19 15.49 26.87
CA VAL A 193 -21.51 15.04 25.52
C VAL A 193 -22.63 15.86 24.86
N GLN A 194 -23.06 16.98 25.50
CA GLN A 194 -24.05 17.86 24.91
C GLN A 194 -23.59 18.40 23.56
N GLY A 195 -24.54 18.53 22.62
CA GLY A 195 -24.27 18.94 21.25
C GLY A 195 -23.91 17.78 20.31
N LEU A 196 -23.45 16.64 20.82
CA LEU A 196 -23.08 15.50 19.96
C LEU A 196 -24.33 14.84 19.34
N PRO A 197 -24.30 14.55 18.01
CA PRO A 197 -25.37 13.84 17.34
C PRO A 197 -25.50 12.40 17.88
N LYS A 198 -26.72 11.87 17.89
CA LYS A 198 -27.00 10.50 18.37
C LYS A 198 -26.07 9.45 17.74
N ARG A 199 -25.80 9.53 16.44
CA ARG A 199 -24.89 8.62 15.74
C ARG A 199 -23.45 8.68 16.29
N ALA A 200 -23.00 9.85 16.71
CA ALA A 200 -21.70 10.00 17.36
C ALA A 200 -21.70 9.34 18.74
N LEU A 201 -22.74 9.58 19.55
CA LEU A 201 -22.92 8.95 20.87
C LEU A 201 -22.95 7.41 20.75
N GLU A 202 -23.64 6.87 19.75
CA GLU A 202 -23.66 5.44 19.45
C GLU A 202 -22.26 4.88 19.16
N ALA A 203 -21.45 5.60 18.35
CA ALA A 203 -20.08 5.20 18.03
C ALA A 203 -19.15 5.27 19.26
N LEU A 204 -19.27 6.33 20.06
CA LEU A 204 -18.49 6.49 21.30
C LEU A 204 -18.86 5.43 22.35
N ALA A 205 -20.15 5.09 22.48
CA ALA A 205 -20.60 4.02 23.36
C ALA A 205 -20.18 2.63 22.87
N ALA A 206 -20.18 2.39 21.55
CA ALA A 206 -19.63 1.17 20.97
C ALA A 206 -18.15 1.01 21.32
N ALA A 207 -17.36 2.04 21.14
CA ALA A 207 -15.94 2.04 21.52
C ALA A 207 -15.72 1.79 23.03
N ALA A 208 -16.61 2.32 23.89
CA ALA A 208 -16.58 2.02 25.31
C ALA A 208 -16.85 0.54 25.60
N ARG A 209 -17.84 -0.07 24.93
CA ARG A 209 -18.13 -1.52 25.06
C ARG A 209 -16.93 -2.36 24.62
N ASP A 210 -16.31 -2.01 23.50
CA ASP A 210 -15.14 -2.72 22.98
C ASP A 210 -13.94 -2.63 23.93
N SER A 211 -13.88 -1.55 24.75
CA SER A 211 -12.84 -1.36 25.77
C SER A 211 -13.17 -1.97 27.14
N GLY A 212 -14.33 -2.64 27.28
CA GLY A 212 -14.71 -3.38 28.48
C GLY A 212 -15.91 -2.83 29.27
N ASP A 213 -16.52 -1.72 28.87
CA ASP A 213 -17.72 -1.16 29.49
C ASP A 213 -18.99 -1.76 28.86
N ALA A 214 -19.28 -3.03 29.12
CA ALA A 214 -20.32 -3.82 28.46
C ALA A 214 -21.71 -3.15 28.43
N GLU A 215 -22.04 -2.36 29.43
CA GLU A 215 -23.35 -1.68 29.60
C GLU A 215 -23.39 -0.29 28.93
N ALA A 216 -22.30 0.15 28.24
CA ALA A 216 -22.26 1.46 27.63
C ALA A 216 -23.34 1.64 26.57
N SER A 217 -24.08 2.75 26.64
CA SER A 217 -25.16 3.07 25.71
C SER A 217 -25.04 4.50 25.17
N ALA A 218 -25.73 4.78 24.07
CA ALA A 218 -25.74 6.13 23.52
C ALA A 218 -26.42 7.15 24.46
N ASP A 219 -27.43 6.72 25.24
CA ASP A 219 -28.24 7.59 26.05
C ASP A 219 -27.67 7.79 27.46
N GLU A 220 -27.02 6.77 28.04
CA GLU A 220 -26.54 6.80 29.42
C GLU A 220 -25.01 6.73 29.56
N GLY A 221 -24.29 6.48 28.45
CA GLY A 221 -22.83 6.31 28.47
C GLY A 221 -22.40 4.97 29.08
N PRO A 222 -21.15 4.84 29.53
CA PRO A 222 -20.05 5.79 29.24
C PRO A 222 -19.71 5.89 27.76
N TRP A 223 -19.09 7.00 27.40
CA TRP A 223 -18.65 7.28 26.02
C TRP A 223 -17.14 7.36 25.96
N LEU A 224 -16.51 6.69 24.99
CA LEU A 224 -15.06 6.70 24.83
C LEU A 224 -14.65 7.53 23.61
N VAL A 225 -14.16 8.72 23.86
CA VAL A 225 -13.56 9.59 22.84
C VAL A 225 -12.19 9.04 22.44
N GLY A 226 -11.82 9.14 21.17
CA GLY A 226 -10.51 8.74 20.63
C GLY A 226 -10.10 9.66 19.50
N LEU A 227 -8.90 9.41 18.92
CA LEU A 227 -8.32 10.23 17.86
C LEU A 227 -8.63 9.71 16.45
N ASP A 228 -9.27 8.57 16.29
CA ASP A 228 -9.74 8.14 14.98
C ASP A 228 -10.85 9.07 14.46
N MET A 229 -10.86 9.29 13.14
CA MET A 229 -11.74 10.26 12.52
C MET A 229 -13.23 10.12 12.88
N PRO A 230 -13.81 8.92 12.95
CA PRO A 230 -15.21 8.76 13.34
C PRO A 230 -15.56 9.25 14.75
N ARG A 231 -14.61 9.20 15.70
CA ARG A 231 -14.80 9.67 17.08
C ARG A 231 -14.33 11.12 17.26
N TYR A 232 -13.25 11.50 16.59
CA TYR A 232 -12.61 12.81 16.71
C TYR A 232 -13.42 13.93 16.07
N ILE A 233 -13.78 13.79 14.78
CA ILE A 233 -14.46 14.85 14.02
C ILE A 233 -15.80 15.27 14.64
N PRO A 234 -16.70 14.35 15.06
CA PRO A 234 -17.93 14.75 15.72
C PRO A 234 -17.73 15.57 17.00
N VAL A 235 -16.72 15.23 17.79
CA VAL A 235 -16.39 15.96 19.02
C VAL A 235 -15.98 17.40 18.68
N LEU A 236 -15.05 17.58 17.74
CA LEU A 236 -14.62 18.92 17.33
C LEU A 236 -15.74 19.76 16.72
N THR A 237 -16.64 19.11 15.96
CA THR A 237 -17.67 19.83 15.19
C THR A 237 -18.90 20.17 16.02
N HIS A 238 -19.29 19.29 16.97
CA HIS A 238 -20.60 19.34 17.58
C HIS A 238 -20.60 19.46 19.11
N ALA A 239 -19.52 19.06 19.82
CA ALA A 239 -19.53 19.14 21.27
C ALA A 239 -19.71 20.59 21.74
N ASP A 240 -20.66 20.85 22.64
CA ASP A 240 -20.88 22.18 23.22
C ASP A 240 -19.74 22.56 24.18
N ASP A 241 -19.17 21.56 24.87
CA ASP A 241 -18.04 21.77 25.77
C ASP A 241 -16.75 22.11 25.00
N ARG A 242 -16.33 23.38 25.16
CA ARG A 242 -15.10 23.87 24.54
C ARG A 242 -13.85 23.19 25.09
N SER A 243 -13.84 22.86 26.37
CA SER A 243 -12.70 22.19 27.02
C SER A 243 -12.50 20.79 26.49
N LEU A 244 -13.58 20.08 26.18
CA LEU A 244 -13.53 18.78 25.52
C LEU A 244 -12.94 18.89 24.10
N ARG A 245 -13.37 19.89 23.34
CA ARG A 245 -12.81 20.12 21.98
C ARG A 245 -11.32 20.44 22.04
N GLU A 246 -10.90 21.32 22.97
CA GLU A 246 -9.49 21.66 23.16
C GLU A 246 -8.67 20.44 23.57
N LEU A 247 -9.14 19.68 24.54
CA LEU A 247 -8.46 18.46 25.02
C LEU A 247 -8.31 17.42 23.89
N SER A 248 -9.33 17.24 23.07
CA SER A 248 -9.27 16.34 21.91
C SER A 248 -8.27 16.85 20.86
N LEU A 249 -8.19 18.16 20.62
CA LEU A 249 -7.31 18.77 19.61
C LEU A 249 -5.83 18.68 19.97
N ILE A 250 -5.46 18.90 21.22
CA ILE A 250 -4.04 18.97 21.64
C ILE A 250 -3.33 17.61 21.61
N HIS A 251 -4.06 16.51 21.45
CA HIS A 251 -3.50 15.16 21.41
C HIS A 251 -3.34 14.59 19.99
N ILE A 252 -3.68 15.37 18.97
CA ILE A 252 -3.54 14.96 17.56
C ILE A 252 -2.14 15.20 17.00
#